data_ecbfaed4ac74f7a959897f3edd321200
#
_entry.id   ecbfaed4ac74f7a959897f3edd321200
#
_cell.length_a   1.000
_cell.length_b   1.000
_cell.length_c   1.000
_cell.angle_alpha   90.00
_cell.angle_beta   90.00
_cell.angle_gamma   90.00
#
_symmetry.space_group_name_H-M   'P 1'
#
loop_
_entity.id
_entity.type
_entity.pdbx_description
1 polymer ?
#
loop_
_entity_poly.entity_id
_entity_poly.type
_entity_poly.pdbx_seq_one_letter_code
_entity_poly.pdbx_strand_id
1 'polypeptide(L)'
;MQSANDLKQLLFSINHKSYPAYKSTRGAYQFPRYTLSIDHVQGDPFAAPSRVSVHVSGKTAAFPAFLYDTYEKRVALQDYLLRQFARAIAPYSFRAKGSGKSGLLGISRCGQEILERTACVLNPSDGSLIVNMEIGFPANGRTIASQELICILFDFLPGCVEKSLFYRALDPKACANVAYLCEDQQAIRAALKEKGLTAFIADGSILPRETGVSDLPMKHAVPFTSPESLRVTLDLPNRGPVSGMGIPLGVTLIVGGGFHGKSTLLQALERGVYNHIAGDGREYVITDASAGKLRSEDSRSIRNVDISLFIHDLPGKSDTTSFSTADASGSTSQAANVIEGIEAGTSLFLIDEDTSATNFMVRDELMQRVIADSEEPITPFISRVRDPVSYTHLRAHETAANL
;
A
#
# COMPACT_ATOMS: atom_id res chain seq x y z
N MET A 1 -13.24 31.52 -14.68
CA MET A 1 -12.51 30.33 -15.19
C MET A 1 -12.20 30.61 -16.67
N GLN A 2 -10.97 30.41 -17.10
CA GLN A 2 -10.55 30.62 -18.48
C GLN A 2 -10.97 29.43 -19.35
N SER A 3 -11.11 29.64 -20.65
CA SER A 3 -11.42 28.57 -21.59
C SER A 3 -10.16 27.80 -22.00
N ALA A 4 -10.32 26.59 -22.52
CA ALA A 4 -9.22 25.85 -23.15
C ALA A 4 -8.59 26.64 -24.32
N ASN A 5 -9.39 27.42 -25.05
CA ASN A 5 -8.87 28.24 -26.11
C ASN A 5 -7.97 29.39 -25.61
N ASP A 6 -8.29 30.00 -24.47
CA ASP A 6 -7.43 31.00 -23.83
C ASP A 6 -6.06 30.42 -23.48
N LEU A 7 -6.02 29.18 -22.94
CA LEU A 7 -4.76 28.45 -22.68
C LEU A 7 -3.99 28.26 -24.00
N LYS A 8 -4.67 27.84 -25.06
CA LYS A 8 -4.02 27.59 -26.36
C LYS A 8 -3.41 28.86 -26.94
N GLN A 9 -4.14 29.96 -26.85
CA GLN A 9 -3.64 31.29 -27.29
C GLN A 9 -2.44 31.76 -26.47
N LEU A 10 -2.53 31.57 -25.13
CA LEU A 10 -1.42 31.87 -24.22
C LEU A 10 -0.17 31.06 -24.58
N LEU A 11 -0.31 29.76 -24.82
CA LEU A 11 0.80 28.89 -25.21
C LEU A 11 1.44 29.34 -26.53
N PHE A 12 0.65 29.75 -27.53
CA PHE A 12 1.19 30.34 -28.77
C PHE A 12 1.97 31.60 -28.49
N SER A 13 1.46 32.48 -27.61
CA SER A 13 2.09 33.78 -27.31
C SER A 13 3.43 33.70 -26.59
N ILE A 14 3.67 32.57 -25.85
CA ILE A 14 4.92 32.33 -25.11
C ILE A 14 5.89 31.41 -25.85
N ASN A 15 5.54 30.92 -27.03
CA ASN A 15 6.41 30.04 -27.81
C ASN A 15 7.77 30.73 -28.07
N HIS A 16 8.84 29.95 -27.98
CA HIS A 16 10.23 30.42 -28.13
C HIS A 16 10.71 31.43 -27.06
N LYS A 17 9.89 31.77 -26.04
CA LYS A 17 10.34 32.58 -24.91
C LYS A 17 11.18 31.71 -23.94
N SER A 18 11.82 32.36 -22.97
CA SER A 18 12.55 31.69 -21.91
C SER A 18 11.62 30.82 -21.03
N TYR A 19 12.09 29.72 -20.53
CA TYR A 19 11.31 28.72 -19.78
C TYR A 19 10.42 29.28 -18.66
N PRO A 20 10.87 30.27 -17.85
CA PRO A 20 10.05 30.86 -16.81
C PRO A 20 8.71 31.46 -17.29
N ALA A 21 8.57 31.78 -18.59
CA ALA A 21 7.30 32.30 -19.13
C ALA A 21 6.16 31.25 -19.04
N TYR A 22 6.44 29.96 -18.90
CA TYR A 22 5.44 28.94 -18.59
C TYR A 22 4.68 29.22 -17.28
N LYS A 23 5.23 29.99 -16.33
CA LYS A 23 4.54 30.34 -15.09
C LYS A 23 3.22 31.07 -15.33
N SER A 24 3.07 31.77 -16.46
CA SER A 24 1.83 32.43 -16.83
C SER A 24 0.69 31.48 -17.16
N THR A 25 0.98 30.19 -17.42
CA THR A 25 -0.03 29.16 -17.67
C THR A 25 -0.69 28.61 -16.41
N ARG A 26 -0.21 28.98 -15.21
CA ARG A 26 -0.82 28.54 -13.95
C ARG A 26 -2.27 29.02 -13.86
N GLY A 27 -3.20 28.11 -13.61
CA GLY A 27 -4.63 28.42 -13.54
C GLY A 27 -5.52 27.25 -13.92
N ALA A 28 -6.84 27.49 -13.91
CA ALA A 28 -7.85 26.50 -14.25
C ALA A 28 -8.53 26.85 -15.58
N TYR A 29 -8.64 25.86 -16.45
CA TYR A 29 -9.10 25.99 -17.84
C TYR A 29 -10.23 25.01 -18.12
N GLN A 30 -11.34 25.52 -18.64
CA GLN A 30 -12.51 24.71 -18.97
C GLN A 30 -12.32 24.04 -20.35
N PHE A 31 -12.21 22.72 -20.33
CA PHE A 31 -12.31 21.85 -21.50
C PHE A 31 -13.76 21.37 -21.67
N PRO A 32 -14.15 20.82 -22.83
CA PRO A 32 -15.56 20.45 -23.08
C PRO A 32 -16.19 19.51 -22.03
N ARG A 33 -15.40 18.65 -21.41
CA ARG A 33 -15.91 17.63 -20.49
C ARG A 33 -15.19 17.55 -19.15
N TYR A 34 -14.19 18.37 -18.93
CA TYR A 34 -13.43 18.43 -17.68
C TYR A 34 -12.80 19.80 -17.50
N THR A 35 -12.36 20.10 -16.31
CA THR A 35 -11.51 21.26 -16.05
C THR A 35 -10.07 20.77 -15.88
N LEU A 36 -9.14 21.39 -16.58
CA LEU A 36 -7.71 21.19 -16.38
C LEU A 36 -7.19 22.30 -15.48
N SER A 37 -6.55 21.94 -14.37
CA SER A 37 -5.85 22.91 -13.52
C SER A 37 -4.34 22.69 -13.63
N ILE A 38 -3.59 23.76 -13.90
CA ILE A 38 -2.13 23.78 -13.82
C ILE A 38 -1.78 24.37 -12.46
N ASP A 39 -1.50 23.50 -11.48
CA ASP A 39 -1.38 23.85 -10.07
C ASP A 39 0.02 24.37 -9.74
N HIS A 40 1.03 23.75 -10.34
CA HIS A 40 2.43 24.16 -10.23
C HIS A 40 3.15 24.00 -11.56
N VAL A 41 3.92 25.03 -11.93
CA VAL A 41 4.76 25.01 -13.14
C VAL A 41 6.22 24.84 -12.72
N GLN A 42 6.89 23.83 -13.28
CA GLN A 42 8.32 23.60 -13.05
C GLN A 42 9.16 24.81 -13.47
N GLY A 43 10.24 25.07 -12.74
CA GLY A 43 11.09 26.25 -12.97
C GLY A 43 12.09 26.09 -14.11
N ASP A 44 12.42 24.85 -14.46
CA ASP A 44 13.43 24.49 -15.45
C ASP A 44 13.10 23.09 -16.02
N PRO A 45 13.45 22.76 -17.28
CA PRO A 45 13.15 21.46 -17.89
C PRO A 45 13.75 20.25 -17.14
N PHE A 46 14.77 20.46 -16.33
CA PHE A 46 15.42 19.40 -15.54
C PHE A 46 14.90 19.29 -14.11
N ALA A 47 14.13 20.29 -13.66
CA ALA A 47 13.50 20.29 -12.32
C ALA A 47 12.39 19.24 -12.18
N ALA A 48 11.78 19.15 -10.98
CA ALA A 48 10.57 18.34 -10.79
C ALA A 48 9.47 18.76 -11.75
N PRO A 49 8.70 17.83 -12.34
CA PRO A 49 7.68 18.13 -13.34
C PRO A 49 6.59 19.09 -12.82
N SER A 50 5.88 19.72 -13.74
CA SER A 50 4.72 20.52 -13.40
C SER A 50 3.60 19.64 -12.85
N ARG A 51 2.89 20.11 -11.83
CA ARG A 51 1.72 19.43 -11.26
C ARG A 51 0.45 19.96 -11.91
N VAL A 52 -0.34 19.03 -12.39
CA VAL A 52 -1.58 19.30 -13.14
C VAL A 52 -2.68 18.42 -12.57
N SER A 53 -3.88 18.95 -12.45
CA SER A 53 -5.05 18.17 -12.05
C SER A 53 -6.17 18.22 -13.07
N VAL A 54 -6.84 17.09 -13.25
CA VAL A 54 -8.01 16.91 -14.11
C VAL A 54 -9.23 16.76 -13.22
N HIS A 55 -10.20 17.65 -13.35
CA HIS A 55 -11.43 17.67 -12.58
C HIS A 55 -12.60 17.28 -13.47
N VAL A 56 -13.29 16.19 -13.14
CA VAL A 56 -14.46 15.69 -13.88
C VAL A 56 -15.68 15.78 -12.96
N SER A 57 -16.74 16.46 -13.39
CA SER A 57 -17.99 16.48 -12.60
C SER A 57 -18.62 15.10 -12.51
N GLY A 58 -19.32 14.80 -11.41
CA GLY A 58 -19.98 13.50 -11.24
C GLY A 58 -21.00 13.21 -12.34
N LYS A 59 -21.70 14.25 -12.84
CA LYS A 59 -22.59 14.11 -13.99
C LYS A 59 -21.90 13.66 -15.27
N THR A 60 -20.65 14.09 -15.47
CA THR A 60 -19.85 13.72 -16.66
C THR A 60 -19.16 12.37 -16.48
N ALA A 61 -18.62 12.10 -15.30
CA ALA A 61 -18.01 10.82 -14.94
C ALA A 61 -19.04 9.70 -14.94
N ALA A 62 -20.26 9.97 -14.43
CA ALA A 62 -21.45 9.16 -14.44
C ALA A 62 -21.30 7.75 -13.84
N PHE A 63 -20.44 7.59 -12.83
CA PHE A 63 -20.32 6.31 -12.12
C PHE A 63 -21.58 6.03 -11.28
N PRO A 64 -22.16 4.82 -11.36
CA PRO A 64 -23.26 4.41 -10.49
C PRO A 64 -22.87 4.45 -9.01
N ALA A 65 -23.78 4.92 -8.15
CA ALA A 65 -23.50 5.12 -6.73
C ALA A 65 -23.05 3.84 -6.01
N PHE A 66 -23.58 2.66 -6.38
CA PHE A 66 -23.20 1.39 -5.76
C PHE A 66 -21.72 1.03 -5.89
N LEU A 67 -20.96 1.67 -6.79
CA LEU A 67 -19.53 1.47 -6.97
C LEU A 67 -18.69 2.22 -5.92
N TYR A 68 -19.30 3.16 -5.18
CA TYR A 68 -18.59 4.01 -4.21
C TYR A 68 -19.45 4.41 -2.99
N ASP A 69 -20.51 3.67 -2.71
CA ASP A 69 -21.44 3.90 -1.58
C ASP A 69 -20.81 3.63 -0.21
N THR A 70 -19.73 2.85 -0.15
CA THR A 70 -18.92 2.67 1.06
C THR A 70 -17.52 3.27 0.86
N TYR A 71 -16.80 3.49 1.97
CA TYR A 71 -15.42 3.98 1.93
C TYR A 71 -14.52 3.03 1.15
N GLU A 72 -14.61 1.74 1.43
CA GLU A 72 -13.77 0.69 0.84
C GLU A 72 -14.01 0.55 -0.67
N LYS A 73 -15.27 0.56 -1.11
CA LYS A 73 -15.61 0.55 -2.54
C LYS A 73 -15.11 1.81 -3.24
N ARG A 74 -15.23 2.97 -2.59
CA ARG A 74 -14.70 4.22 -3.13
C ARG A 74 -13.20 4.14 -3.34
N VAL A 75 -12.44 3.66 -2.36
CA VAL A 75 -10.99 3.45 -2.48
C VAL A 75 -10.66 2.47 -3.60
N ALA A 76 -11.40 1.36 -3.69
CA ALA A 76 -11.21 0.36 -4.75
C ALA A 76 -11.46 0.95 -6.14
N LEU A 77 -12.53 1.73 -6.30
CA LEU A 77 -12.83 2.41 -7.56
C LEU A 77 -11.77 3.46 -7.91
N GLN A 78 -11.33 4.27 -6.96
CA GLN A 78 -10.25 5.26 -7.14
C GLN A 78 -8.96 4.59 -7.62
N ASP A 79 -8.56 3.49 -6.98
CA ASP A 79 -7.37 2.71 -7.37
C ASP A 79 -7.53 2.12 -8.78
N TYR A 80 -8.71 1.59 -9.10
CA TYR A 80 -9.00 1.08 -10.44
C TYR A 80 -8.91 2.18 -11.52
N LEU A 81 -9.53 3.32 -11.28
CA LEU A 81 -9.51 4.46 -12.22
C LEU A 81 -8.09 5.01 -12.40
N LEU A 82 -7.33 5.10 -11.33
CA LEU A 82 -5.93 5.51 -11.38
C LEU A 82 -5.11 4.59 -12.28
N ARG A 83 -5.32 3.27 -12.19
CA ARG A 83 -4.66 2.28 -13.07
C ARG A 83 -5.10 2.42 -14.53
N GLN A 84 -6.40 2.65 -14.77
CA GLN A 84 -6.89 2.88 -16.14
C GLN A 84 -6.28 4.14 -16.74
N PHE A 85 -6.23 5.23 -15.97
CA PHE A 85 -5.63 6.49 -16.42
C PHE A 85 -4.11 6.35 -16.64
N ALA A 86 -3.40 5.67 -15.75
CA ALA A 86 -1.97 5.39 -15.93
C ALA A 86 -1.68 4.60 -17.22
N ARG A 87 -2.50 3.59 -17.52
CA ARG A 87 -2.41 2.84 -18.80
C ARG A 87 -2.71 3.71 -20.00
N ALA A 88 -3.68 4.63 -19.88
CA ALA A 88 -4.08 5.51 -20.98
C ALA A 88 -2.99 6.53 -21.32
N ILE A 89 -2.28 7.09 -20.35
CA ILE A 89 -1.22 8.09 -20.57
C ILE A 89 0.13 7.49 -20.94
N ALA A 90 0.42 6.25 -20.51
CA ALA A 90 1.72 5.61 -20.68
C ALA A 90 2.26 5.64 -22.13
N PRO A 91 1.45 5.37 -23.19
CA PRO A 91 1.92 5.41 -24.57
C PRO A 91 2.32 6.81 -25.08
N TYR A 92 1.89 7.85 -24.37
CA TYR A 92 2.14 9.25 -24.73
C TYR A 92 3.28 9.87 -23.93
N SER A 93 3.74 9.22 -22.85
CA SER A 93 4.86 9.72 -22.04
C SER A 93 6.13 9.75 -22.87
N PHE A 94 6.81 10.90 -22.87
CA PHE A 94 7.99 11.22 -23.70
C PHE A 94 7.77 11.14 -25.23
N ARG A 95 6.52 11.13 -25.69
CA ARG A 95 6.21 11.22 -27.13
C ARG A 95 6.47 12.66 -27.65
N ALA A 96 6.06 13.67 -26.89
CA ALA A 96 6.47 15.05 -27.11
C ALA A 96 7.97 15.20 -26.79
N LYS A 97 8.72 15.84 -27.69
CA LYS A 97 10.18 15.92 -27.62
C LYS A 97 10.65 17.17 -26.89
N GLY A 98 11.89 17.10 -26.37
CA GLY A 98 12.53 18.22 -25.71
C GLY A 98 13.64 17.82 -24.73
N SER A 99 14.18 18.81 -24.04
CA SER A 99 15.28 18.64 -23.10
C SER A 99 14.77 18.22 -21.71
N GLY A 100 15.59 17.48 -20.97
CA GLY A 100 15.31 17.08 -19.59
C GLY A 100 14.07 16.20 -19.47
N LYS A 101 13.11 16.62 -18.66
CA LYS A 101 11.83 15.90 -18.43
C LYS A 101 10.73 16.27 -19.41
N SER A 102 11.04 16.98 -20.50
CA SER A 102 10.08 17.37 -21.52
C SER A 102 9.27 16.17 -22.03
N GLY A 103 7.96 16.32 -22.09
CA GLY A 103 7.07 15.26 -22.56
C GLY A 103 6.76 14.16 -21.58
N LEU A 104 7.29 14.21 -20.35
CA LEU A 104 6.88 13.28 -19.29
C LEU A 104 5.39 13.42 -19.02
N LEU A 105 4.67 12.31 -19.01
CA LEU A 105 3.35 12.16 -18.43
C LEU A 105 3.47 11.14 -17.30
N GLY A 106 3.41 11.63 -16.07
CA GLY A 106 3.61 10.84 -14.85
C GLY A 106 2.39 10.84 -13.96
N ILE A 107 2.15 9.71 -13.31
CA ILE A 107 1.16 9.56 -12.26
C ILE A 107 1.65 8.54 -11.23
N SER A 108 1.02 8.49 -10.06
CA SER A 108 1.35 7.52 -9.02
C SER A 108 1.35 6.09 -9.56
N ARG A 109 2.42 5.37 -9.31
CA ARG A 109 2.53 3.94 -9.69
C ARG A 109 1.81 3.09 -8.66
N CYS A 110 0.97 2.17 -9.15
CA CYS A 110 0.26 1.21 -8.31
C CYS A 110 0.99 -0.15 -8.33
N GLY A 111 1.23 -0.73 -7.15
CA GLY A 111 1.59 -2.14 -6.97
C GLY A 111 0.35 -3.04 -7.09
N GLN A 112 0.34 -4.20 -6.46
CA GLN A 112 -0.81 -5.12 -6.51
C GLN A 112 -1.86 -4.79 -5.44
N GLU A 113 -1.49 -4.04 -4.42
CA GLU A 113 -2.38 -3.62 -3.33
C GLU A 113 -3.30 -2.49 -3.77
N ILE A 114 -4.54 -2.54 -3.29
CA ILE A 114 -5.51 -1.45 -3.40
C ILE A 114 -5.26 -0.47 -2.26
N LEU A 115 -4.84 0.74 -2.59
CA LEU A 115 -4.51 1.78 -1.61
C LEU A 115 -5.23 3.09 -1.93
N GLU A 116 -5.64 3.81 -0.90
CA GLU A 116 -6.08 5.19 -1.06
C GLU A 116 -4.90 6.08 -1.46
N ARG A 117 -5.07 6.85 -2.52
CA ARG A 117 -4.02 7.74 -3.05
C ARG A 117 -4.61 9.09 -3.43
N THR A 118 -3.91 10.16 -3.09
CA THR A 118 -4.27 11.52 -3.50
C THR A 118 -4.19 11.73 -5.01
N ALA A 119 -3.61 10.80 -5.76
CA ALA A 119 -3.50 10.85 -7.21
C ALA A 119 -4.84 10.68 -7.94
N CYS A 120 -5.83 10.02 -7.30
CA CYS A 120 -7.20 9.93 -7.81
C CYS A 120 -8.16 9.98 -6.63
N VAL A 121 -8.98 11.01 -6.57
CA VAL A 121 -9.95 11.23 -5.50
C VAL A 121 -11.35 11.32 -6.08
N LEU A 122 -12.29 10.54 -5.53
CA LEU A 122 -13.71 10.58 -5.86
C LEU A 122 -14.49 11.15 -4.68
N ASN A 123 -15.28 12.19 -4.94
CA ASN A 123 -16.16 12.79 -3.96
C ASN A 123 -17.41 11.89 -3.75
N PRO A 124 -17.67 11.38 -2.52
CA PRO A 124 -18.78 10.50 -2.27
C PRO A 124 -20.16 11.17 -2.41
N SER A 125 -20.23 12.50 -2.32
CA SER A 125 -21.52 13.21 -2.35
C SER A 125 -22.08 13.39 -3.75
N ASP A 126 -21.22 13.55 -4.77
CA ASP A 126 -21.66 13.88 -6.14
C ASP A 126 -20.97 13.04 -7.22
N GLY A 127 -20.05 12.14 -6.85
CA GLY A 127 -19.28 11.31 -7.77
C GLY A 127 -18.28 12.07 -8.64
N SER A 128 -17.95 13.31 -8.29
CA SER A 128 -16.91 14.08 -9.03
C SER A 128 -15.52 13.49 -8.76
N LEU A 129 -14.65 13.61 -9.77
CA LEU A 129 -13.29 13.06 -9.76
C LEU A 129 -12.25 14.17 -9.86
N ILE A 130 -11.17 14.01 -9.11
CA ILE A 130 -9.93 14.78 -9.26
C ILE A 130 -8.79 13.79 -9.48
N VAL A 131 -8.08 13.96 -10.60
CA VAL A 131 -6.89 13.14 -10.90
C VAL A 131 -5.68 14.05 -10.99
N ASN A 132 -4.72 13.82 -10.08
CA ASN A 132 -3.47 14.56 -9.99
C ASN A 132 -2.37 13.85 -10.75
N MET A 133 -1.70 14.55 -11.66
CA MET A 133 -0.64 14.02 -12.50
C MET A 133 0.52 15.00 -12.65
N GLU A 134 1.62 14.51 -13.18
CA GLU A 134 2.80 15.28 -13.49
C GLU A 134 2.98 15.39 -15.01
N ILE A 135 3.28 16.59 -15.49
CA ILE A 135 3.60 16.84 -16.89
C ILE A 135 4.93 17.58 -16.97
N GLY A 136 5.89 16.99 -17.68
CA GLY A 136 7.14 17.67 -18.04
C GLY A 136 6.90 18.66 -19.17
N PHE A 137 6.87 19.95 -18.88
CA PHE A 137 6.62 20.99 -19.89
C PHE A 137 7.78 21.06 -20.88
N PRO A 138 7.48 20.96 -22.22
CA PRO A 138 8.52 20.81 -23.23
C PRO A 138 9.35 22.06 -23.48
N ALA A 139 10.66 21.86 -23.68
CA ALA A 139 11.58 22.91 -24.06
C ALA A 139 12.75 22.36 -24.90
N ASN A 140 13.32 23.20 -25.74
CA ASN A 140 14.60 22.99 -26.41
C ASN A 140 15.67 23.78 -25.65
N GLY A 141 16.58 23.09 -24.95
CA GLY A 141 17.41 23.73 -23.93
C GLY A 141 16.52 24.37 -22.85
N ARG A 142 16.56 25.70 -22.73
CA ARG A 142 15.68 26.49 -21.83
C ARG A 142 14.69 27.36 -22.58
N THR A 143 14.47 27.07 -23.86
CA THR A 143 13.53 27.80 -24.72
C THR A 143 12.23 26.99 -24.84
N ILE A 144 11.11 27.63 -24.62
CA ILE A 144 9.77 27.01 -24.65
C ILE A 144 9.49 26.38 -26.01
N ALA A 145 9.05 25.11 -26.00
CA ALA A 145 8.49 24.40 -27.14
C ALA A 145 6.97 24.21 -26.93
N SER A 146 6.20 25.30 -27.04
CA SER A 146 4.78 25.28 -26.67
C SER A 146 3.93 24.39 -27.57
N GLN A 147 4.33 24.18 -28.81
CA GLN A 147 3.62 23.29 -29.73
C GLN A 147 3.58 21.84 -29.20
N GLU A 148 4.66 21.38 -28.61
CA GLU A 148 4.72 20.07 -27.98
C GLU A 148 3.79 19.99 -26.75
N LEU A 149 3.69 21.07 -25.96
CA LEU A 149 2.74 21.11 -24.84
C LEU A 149 1.29 21.17 -25.31
N ILE A 150 1.02 21.84 -26.41
CA ILE A 150 -0.31 21.85 -27.06
C ILE A 150 -0.68 20.42 -27.47
N CYS A 151 0.21 19.66 -28.11
CA CYS A 151 -0.04 18.26 -28.43
C CYS A 151 -0.39 17.43 -27.16
N ILE A 152 0.35 17.63 -26.06
CA ILE A 152 0.07 16.93 -24.80
C ILE A 152 -1.34 17.28 -24.30
N LEU A 153 -1.64 18.57 -24.14
CA LEU A 153 -2.85 19.02 -23.45
C LEU A 153 -4.12 18.94 -24.30
N PHE A 154 -4.01 19.06 -25.63
CA PHE A 154 -5.16 19.16 -26.53
C PHE A 154 -5.37 17.92 -27.41
N ASP A 155 -4.30 17.17 -27.74
CA ASP A 155 -4.41 16.00 -28.60
C ASP A 155 -4.35 14.68 -27.79
N PHE A 156 -3.45 14.57 -26.81
CA PHE A 156 -3.26 13.30 -26.05
C PHE A 156 -4.16 13.20 -24.83
N LEU A 157 -4.11 14.21 -23.95
CA LEU A 157 -4.79 14.17 -22.65
C LEU A 157 -6.32 14.02 -22.75
N PRO A 158 -7.04 14.71 -23.65
CA PRO A 158 -8.50 14.55 -23.75
C PRO A 158 -8.93 13.11 -24.01
N GLY A 159 -8.26 12.41 -24.94
CA GLY A 159 -8.53 11.01 -25.21
C GLY A 159 -8.21 10.08 -24.05
N CYS A 160 -7.16 10.38 -23.26
CA CYS A 160 -6.83 9.63 -22.05
C CYS A 160 -7.92 9.81 -20.99
N VAL A 161 -8.36 11.03 -20.74
CA VAL A 161 -9.44 11.36 -19.80
C VAL A 161 -10.75 10.63 -20.18
N GLU A 162 -11.14 10.71 -21.45
CA GLU A 162 -12.37 10.07 -21.92
C GLU A 162 -12.35 8.54 -21.76
N LYS A 163 -11.23 7.90 -22.09
CA LYS A 163 -11.10 6.45 -22.05
C LYS A 163 -11.04 5.85 -20.63
N SER A 164 -10.63 6.65 -19.65
CA SER A 164 -10.31 6.11 -18.32
C SER A 164 -11.14 6.70 -17.17
N LEU A 165 -11.72 7.89 -17.31
CA LEU A 165 -12.42 8.59 -16.23
C LEU A 165 -13.93 8.73 -16.46
N PHE A 166 -14.47 8.19 -17.55
CA PHE A 166 -15.90 8.19 -17.82
C PHE A 166 -16.44 6.77 -17.81
N TYR A 167 -17.45 6.51 -16.97
CA TYR A 167 -18.05 5.18 -16.83
C TYR A 167 -18.46 4.55 -18.17
N ARG A 168 -19.05 5.35 -19.06
CA ARG A 168 -19.48 4.89 -20.38
C ARG A 168 -18.36 4.35 -21.30
N ALA A 169 -17.09 4.72 -21.02
CA ALA A 169 -15.93 4.31 -21.81
C ALA A 169 -15.21 3.10 -21.18
N LEU A 170 -15.61 2.69 -19.98
CA LEU A 170 -15.09 1.53 -19.27
C LEU A 170 -16.04 0.33 -19.45
N ASP A 171 -15.52 -0.87 -19.23
CA ASP A 171 -16.34 -2.07 -19.15
C ASP A 171 -17.16 -2.05 -17.84
N PRO A 172 -18.52 -2.00 -17.92
CA PRO A 172 -19.36 -2.01 -16.73
C PRO A 172 -19.18 -3.24 -15.85
N LYS A 173 -18.90 -4.41 -16.44
CA LYS A 173 -18.65 -5.64 -15.69
C LYS A 173 -17.32 -5.56 -14.93
N ALA A 174 -16.27 -5.01 -15.54
CA ALA A 174 -15.01 -4.81 -14.85
C ALA A 174 -15.16 -3.83 -13.67
N CYS A 175 -15.91 -2.74 -13.85
CA CYS A 175 -16.21 -1.80 -12.76
C CYS A 175 -17.02 -2.45 -11.63
N ALA A 176 -18.05 -3.24 -11.95
CA ALA A 176 -18.85 -3.96 -10.97
C ALA A 176 -18.00 -5.00 -10.21
N ASN A 177 -17.13 -5.72 -10.90
CA ASN A 177 -16.25 -6.71 -10.28
C ASN A 177 -15.28 -6.07 -9.26
N VAL A 178 -14.86 -4.82 -9.44
CA VAL A 178 -14.07 -4.10 -8.44
C VAL A 178 -14.84 -3.93 -7.13
N ALA A 179 -16.12 -3.55 -7.22
CA ALA A 179 -16.99 -3.42 -6.04
C ALA A 179 -17.28 -4.79 -5.40
N TYR A 180 -17.59 -5.80 -6.19
CA TYR A 180 -17.87 -7.16 -5.72
C TYR A 180 -16.66 -7.80 -5.03
N LEU A 181 -15.47 -7.68 -5.61
CA LEU A 181 -14.26 -8.15 -4.97
C LEU A 181 -14.00 -7.44 -3.63
N CYS A 182 -14.22 -6.12 -3.59
CA CYS A 182 -14.09 -5.35 -2.35
C CYS A 182 -15.07 -5.85 -1.27
N GLU A 183 -16.34 -6.11 -1.62
CA GLU A 183 -17.33 -6.66 -0.69
C GLU A 183 -16.92 -8.04 -0.17
N ASP A 184 -16.44 -8.92 -1.05
CA ASP A 184 -15.95 -10.25 -0.66
C ASP A 184 -14.75 -10.15 0.29
N GLN A 185 -13.80 -9.25 0.02
CA GLN A 185 -12.64 -9.02 0.89
C GLN A 185 -13.06 -8.46 2.26
N GLN A 186 -14.04 -7.55 2.31
CA GLN A 186 -14.57 -7.05 3.58
C GLN A 186 -15.32 -8.15 4.35
N ALA A 187 -16.06 -9.02 3.67
CA ALA A 187 -16.71 -10.17 4.28
C ALA A 187 -15.70 -11.13 4.93
N ILE A 188 -14.56 -11.38 4.27
CA ILE A 188 -13.47 -12.17 4.88
C ILE A 188 -12.95 -11.47 6.13
N ARG A 189 -12.68 -10.16 6.10
CA ARG A 189 -12.20 -9.40 7.28
C ARG A 189 -13.18 -9.47 8.45
N ALA A 190 -14.47 -9.41 8.17
CA ALA A 190 -15.51 -9.59 9.20
C ALA A 190 -15.47 -11.02 9.76
N ALA A 191 -15.39 -12.02 8.89
CA ALA A 191 -15.35 -13.43 9.28
C ALA A 191 -14.09 -13.78 10.11
N LEU A 192 -12.94 -13.13 9.90
CA LEU A 192 -11.76 -13.31 10.75
C LEU A 192 -12.11 -13.04 12.22
N LYS A 193 -12.75 -11.92 12.51
CA LYS A 193 -13.14 -11.54 13.88
C LYS A 193 -14.18 -12.50 14.45
N GLU A 194 -15.20 -12.84 13.67
CA GLU A 194 -16.30 -13.72 14.09
C GLU A 194 -15.79 -15.12 14.43
N LYS A 195 -14.88 -15.67 13.64
CA LYS A 195 -14.36 -17.04 13.79
C LYS A 195 -13.09 -17.14 14.64
N GLY A 196 -12.61 -16.05 15.24
CA GLY A 196 -11.38 -16.04 16.01
C GLY A 196 -10.14 -16.39 15.18
N LEU A 197 -10.06 -15.85 13.98
CA LEU A 197 -8.94 -16.04 13.04
C LEU A 197 -8.13 -14.76 12.93
N THR A 198 -6.82 -14.91 12.69
CA THR A 198 -5.89 -13.79 12.42
C THR A 198 -5.65 -13.60 10.94
N ALA A 199 -5.81 -14.64 10.13
CA ALA A 199 -5.65 -14.58 8.68
C ALA A 199 -6.45 -15.69 7.99
N PHE A 200 -6.72 -15.47 6.70
CA PHE A 200 -7.32 -16.43 5.79
C PHE A 200 -6.56 -16.45 4.47
N ILE A 201 -6.25 -17.65 3.96
CA ILE A 201 -5.61 -17.87 2.66
C ILE A 201 -6.49 -18.82 1.86
N ALA A 202 -7.15 -18.32 0.81
CA ALA A 202 -8.01 -19.15 -0.02
C ALA A 202 -7.24 -20.23 -0.78
N ASP A 203 -7.82 -21.41 -0.91
CA ASP A 203 -7.33 -22.45 -1.80
C ASP A 203 -7.32 -21.94 -3.24
N GLY A 204 -6.28 -22.29 -4.00
CA GLY A 204 -6.05 -21.80 -5.35
C GLY A 204 -5.30 -20.47 -5.45
N SER A 205 -4.98 -19.80 -4.33
CA SER A 205 -4.19 -18.58 -4.34
C SER A 205 -2.78 -18.81 -4.89
N ILE A 206 -2.25 -17.83 -5.62
CA ILE A 206 -0.87 -17.80 -6.12
C ILE A 206 -0.02 -16.94 -5.21
N LEU A 207 0.68 -17.58 -4.29
CA LEU A 207 1.46 -16.86 -3.27
C LEU A 207 2.82 -16.38 -3.80
N PRO A 208 3.58 -17.13 -4.63
CA PRO A 208 4.89 -16.71 -5.11
C PRO A 208 4.80 -15.52 -6.09
N ARG A 209 5.84 -14.70 -6.08
CA ARG A 209 6.03 -13.60 -7.03
C ARG A 209 7.04 -13.99 -8.11
N GLU A 210 6.97 -13.35 -9.26
CA GLU A 210 7.76 -13.66 -10.45
C GLU A 210 9.28 -13.57 -10.16
N THR A 211 9.69 -12.57 -9.36
CA THR A 211 11.07 -12.40 -8.87
C THR A 211 11.07 -11.80 -7.47
N GLY A 212 12.22 -11.76 -6.80
CA GLY A 212 12.36 -11.15 -5.47
C GLY A 212 12.10 -9.64 -5.43
N VAL A 213 12.06 -8.96 -6.58
CA VAL A 213 11.82 -7.52 -6.71
C VAL A 213 10.52 -7.20 -7.47
N SER A 214 9.81 -8.22 -7.96
CA SER A 214 8.55 -8.08 -8.69
C SER A 214 7.36 -8.35 -7.76
N ASP A 215 6.34 -7.51 -7.85
CA ASP A 215 5.06 -7.73 -7.16
C ASP A 215 4.09 -8.58 -8.01
N LEU A 216 4.45 -8.92 -9.24
CA LEU A 216 3.59 -9.70 -10.14
C LEU A 216 3.53 -11.18 -9.73
N PRO A 217 2.37 -11.84 -9.87
CA PRO A 217 2.25 -13.26 -9.54
C PRO A 217 3.14 -14.12 -10.44
N MET A 218 3.77 -15.14 -9.85
CA MET A 218 4.59 -16.10 -10.59
C MET A 218 3.71 -16.91 -11.55
N LYS A 219 4.09 -16.93 -12.83
CA LYS A 219 3.43 -17.77 -13.84
C LYS A 219 3.72 -19.25 -13.55
N HIS A 220 2.71 -20.09 -13.74
CA HIS A 220 2.81 -21.55 -13.54
C HIS A 220 3.24 -21.96 -12.10
N ALA A 221 3.01 -21.12 -11.12
CA ALA A 221 3.23 -21.49 -9.72
C ALA A 221 2.22 -22.54 -9.27
N VAL A 222 2.63 -23.36 -8.31
CA VAL A 222 1.71 -24.30 -7.64
C VAL A 222 0.70 -23.49 -6.81
N PRO A 223 -0.62 -23.67 -7.05
CA PRO A 223 -1.64 -23.00 -6.26
C PRO A 223 -1.59 -23.46 -4.80
N PHE A 224 -1.90 -22.54 -3.89
CA PHE A 224 -1.99 -22.86 -2.47
C PHE A 224 -3.13 -23.86 -2.20
N THR A 225 -2.87 -24.81 -1.33
CA THR A 225 -3.86 -25.76 -0.82
C THR A 225 -3.78 -25.81 0.69
N SER A 226 -4.92 -25.61 1.36
CA SER A 226 -5.00 -25.61 2.82
C SER A 226 -4.82 -27.00 3.40
N PRO A 227 -4.09 -27.17 4.54
CA PRO A 227 -4.10 -28.40 5.30
C PRO A 227 -5.50 -28.65 5.90
N GLU A 228 -5.93 -29.90 5.98
CA GLU A 228 -7.28 -30.25 6.46
C GLU A 228 -7.58 -29.73 7.87
N SER A 229 -6.58 -29.77 8.74
CA SER A 229 -6.71 -29.33 10.15
C SER A 229 -6.99 -27.83 10.32
N LEU A 230 -6.65 -27.01 9.32
CA LEU A 230 -6.85 -25.56 9.33
C LEU A 230 -7.84 -25.10 8.26
N ARG A 231 -8.47 -26.04 7.54
CA ARG A 231 -9.39 -25.69 6.46
C ARG A 231 -10.69 -25.14 7.02
N VAL A 232 -11.07 -23.98 6.54
CA VAL A 232 -12.35 -23.34 6.82
C VAL A 232 -13.02 -22.94 5.49
N THR A 233 -14.34 -22.86 5.51
CA THR A 233 -15.10 -22.35 4.36
C THR A 233 -15.82 -21.06 4.78
N LEU A 234 -15.71 -20.02 3.97
CA LEU A 234 -16.34 -18.73 4.16
C LEU A 234 -17.35 -18.51 3.03
N ASP A 235 -18.57 -18.12 3.37
CA ASP A 235 -19.58 -17.75 2.39
C ASP A 235 -19.44 -16.27 2.04
N LEU A 236 -18.97 -15.99 0.82
CA LEU A 236 -18.74 -14.63 0.35
C LEU A 236 -19.96 -14.12 -0.44
N PRO A 237 -20.32 -12.83 -0.33
CA PRO A 237 -21.56 -12.31 -0.89
C PRO A 237 -21.65 -12.41 -2.42
N ASN A 238 -20.52 -12.34 -3.13
CA ASN A 238 -20.52 -12.34 -4.58
C ASN A 238 -19.90 -13.62 -5.19
N ARG A 239 -18.90 -14.20 -4.52
CA ARG A 239 -18.23 -15.41 -5.00
C ARG A 239 -18.88 -16.71 -4.48
N GLY A 240 -19.69 -16.64 -3.43
CA GLY A 240 -20.24 -17.80 -2.73
C GLY A 240 -19.21 -18.49 -1.83
N PRO A 241 -19.31 -19.80 -1.58
CA PRO A 241 -18.44 -20.51 -0.66
C PRO A 241 -17.00 -20.59 -1.18
N VAL A 242 -16.06 -20.15 -0.35
CA VAL A 242 -14.61 -20.20 -0.62
C VAL A 242 -13.92 -20.93 0.52
N SER A 243 -13.26 -22.04 0.19
CA SER A 243 -12.46 -22.80 1.14
C SER A 243 -11.01 -22.30 1.18
N GLY A 244 -10.37 -22.41 2.34
CA GLY A 244 -9.01 -21.99 2.52
C GLY A 244 -8.49 -22.27 3.92
N MET A 245 -7.25 -21.90 4.19
CA MET A 245 -6.63 -22.02 5.51
C MET A 245 -7.00 -20.82 6.37
N GLY A 246 -7.65 -21.07 7.51
CA GLY A 246 -7.84 -20.10 8.58
C GLY A 246 -6.75 -20.24 9.63
N ILE A 247 -6.01 -19.19 9.91
CA ILE A 247 -5.00 -19.15 10.96
C ILE A 247 -5.66 -18.68 12.25
N PRO A 248 -5.71 -19.53 13.31
CA PRO A 248 -6.41 -19.17 14.54
C PRO A 248 -5.62 -18.15 15.36
N LEU A 249 -6.30 -17.55 16.33
CA LEU A 249 -5.67 -16.76 17.40
C LEU A 249 -4.68 -17.63 18.21
N GLY A 250 -3.67 -17.00 18.78
CA GLY A 250 -2.63 -17.65 19.57
C GLY A 250 -1.30 -17.74 18.81
N VAL A 251 -0.53 -18.78 19.06
CA VAL A 251 0.79 -18.99 18.46
C VAL A 251 0.72 -20.03 17.35
N THR A 252 1.01 -19.62 16.12
CA THR A 252 1.09 -20.52 14.96
C THR A 252 2.54 -20.59 14.47
N LEU A 253 3.09 -21.82 14.40
CA LEU A 253 4.43 -22.07 13.87
C LEU A 253 4.35 -22.51 12.41
N ILE A 254 5.09 -21.79 11.53
CA ILE A 254 5.26 -22.16 10.14
C ILE A 254 6.59 -22.87 10.00
N VAL A 255 6.55 -24.19 9.92
CA VAL A 255 7.75 -25.05 9.88
C VAL A 255 7.92 -25.71 8.51
N GLY A 256 9.16 -26.07 8.18
CA GLY A 256 9.48 -26.76 6.92
C GLY A 256 10.95 -26.58 6.54
N GLY A 257 11.46 -27.39 5.62
CA GLY A 257 12.82 -27.30 5.09
C GLY A 257 13.09 -26.03 4.30
N GLY A 258 14.35 -25.84 3.87
CA GLY A 258 14.72 -24.79 2.96
C GLY A 258 13.93 -24.87 1.63
N PHE A 259 13.59 -23.74 1.07
CA PHE A 259 12.84 -23.61 -0.20
C PHE A 259 11.40 -24.22 -0.20
N HIS A 260 10.83 -24.56 0.94
CA HIS A 260 9.46 -25.09 1.05
C HIS A 260 8.37 -24.00 1.15
N GLY A 261 8.69 -22.74 0.84
CA GLY A 261 7.71 -21.66 0.73
C GLY A 261 7.32 -20.96 2.03
N LYS A 262 8.03 -21.20 3.17
CA LYS A 262 7.76 -20.52 4.46
C LYS A 262 7.77 -18.99 4.32
N SER A 263 8.86 -18.43 3.80
CA SER A 263 9.00 -16.98 3.61
C SER A 263 8.00 -16.43 2.58
N THR A 264 7.64 -17.23 1.56
CA THR A 264 6.59 -16.87 0.58
C THR A 264 5.22 -16.74 1.25
N LEU A 265 4.88 -17.69 2.13
CA LEU A 265 3.64 -17.65 2.90
C LEU A 265 3.63 -16.44 3.85
N LEU A 266 4.72 -16.24 4.61
CA LEU A 266 4.83 -15.11 5.52
C LEU A 266 4.73 -13.76 4.79
N GLN A 267 5.38 -13.60 3.62
CA GLN A 267 5.25 -12.40 2.79
C GLN A 267 3.83 -12.21 2.26
N ALA A 268 3.12 -13.29 1.95
CA ALA A 268 1.72 -13.18 1.53
C ALA A 268 0.85 -12.69 2.69
N LEU A 269 1.08 -13.16 3.91
CA LEU A 269 0.41 -12.68 5.11
C LEU A 269 0.76 -11.23 5.43
N GLU A 270 2.03 -10.82 5.30
CA GLU A 270 2.44 -9.40 5.47
C GLU A 270 1.65 -8.46 4.55
N ARG A 271 1.46 -8.85 3.29
CA ARG A 271 0.73 -8.05 2.31
C ARG A 271 -0.78 -8.19 2.44
N GLY A 272 -1.26 -9.28 3.06
CA GLY A 272 -2.68 -9.54 3.29
C GLY A 272 -3.38 -8.53 4.20
N VAL A 273 -2.66 -7.62 4.87
CA VAL A 273 -3.22 -6.46 5.57
C VAL A 273 -3.92 -5.50 4.61
N TYR A 274 -3.51 -5.48 3.34
CA TYR A 274 -4.13 -4.73 2.26
C TYR A 274 -5.05 -5.61 1.41
N ASN A 275 -6.04 -5.00 0.78
CA ASN A 275 -6.79 -5.66 -0.28
C ASN A 275 -5.95 -5.69 -1.57
N HIS A 276 -6.07 -6.75 -2.35
CA HIS A 276 -5.36 -6.93 -3.60
C HIS A 276 -6.32 -6.85 -4.79
N ILE A 277 -5.80 -6.40 -5.94
CA ILE A 277 -6.57 -6.32 -7.18
C ILE A 277 -6.90 -7.70 -7.74
N ALA A 278 -7.94 -7.79 -8.56
CA ALA A 278 -8.27 -9.00 -9.30
C ALA A 278 -7.12 -9.43 -10.22
N GLY A 279 -6.81 -10.73 -10.26
CA GLY A 279 -5.73 -11.32 -11.06
C GLY A 279 -4.36 -11.27 -10.39
N ASP A 280 -4.25 -10.77 -9.17
CA ASP A 280 -3.01 -10.80 -8.39
C ASP A 280 -2.66 -12.19 -7.85
N GLY A 281 -3.64 -13.08 -7.72
CA GLY A 281 -3.50 -14.39 -7.09
C GLY A 281 -3.50 -14.37 -5.57
N ARG A 282 -3.47 -13.22 -4.92
CA ARG A 282 -3.61 -13.02 -3.46
C ARG A 282 -4.87 -12.24 -3.09
N GLU A 283 -5.86 -12.18 -3.98
CA GLU A 283 -7.10 -11.42 -3.78
C GLU A 283 -7.84 -11.83 -2.51
N TYR A 284 -7.74 -13.11 -2.16
CA TYR A 284 -8.38 -13.71 -0.99
C TYR A 284 -7.35 -14.20 0.04
N VAL A 285 -6.20 -13.57 0.09
CA VAL A 285 -5.22 -13.67 1.18
C VAL A 285 -5.41 -12.44 2.06
N ILE A 286 -6.09 -12.62 3.17
CA ILE A 286 -6.48 -11.53 4.08
C ILE A 286 -5.91 -11.80 5.46
N THR A 287 -5.22 -10.81 5.99
CA THR A 287 -4.63 -10.81 7.32
C THR A 287 -5.27 -9.71 8.15
N ASP A 288 -5.29 -9.85 9.47
CA ASP A 288 -5.75 -8.81 10.37
C ASP A 288 -5.07 -7.48 10.05
N ALA A 289 -5.85 -6.41 9.99
CA ALA A 289 -5.37 -5.11 9.54
C ALA A 289 -4.34 -4.47 10.48
N SER A 290 -4.29 -4.89 11.75
CA SER A 290 -3.32 -4.44 12.75
C SER A 290 -2.01 -5.22 12.74
N ALA A 291 -1.86 -6.22 11.85
CA ALA A 291 -0.67 -7.06 11.81
C ALA A 291 0.61 -6.24 11.58
N GLY A 292 1.63 -6.51 12.39
CA GLY A 292 2.96 -5.92 12.30
C GLY A 292 4.04 -6.97 12.13
N LYS A 293 5.02 -6.71 11.25
CA LYS A 293 6.21 -7.56 11.13
C LYS A 293 7.26 -7.10 12.11
N LEU A 294 7.70 -8.01 12.96
CA LEU A 294 8.82 -7.79 13.87
C LEU A 294 10.14 -8.08 13.17
N ARG A 295 11.10 -7.19 13.35
CA ARG A 295 12.47 -7.33 12.85
C ARG A 295 13.48 -6.92 13.92
N SER A 296 14.66 -7.47 13.82
CA SER A 296 15.86 -6.97 14.47
C SER A 296 16.51 -5.91 13.57
N GLU A 297 16.84 -4.77 14.12
CA GLU A 297 17.45 -3.64 13.38
C GLU A 297 18.63 -3.10 14.19
N ASP A 298 19.84 -3.38 13.74
CA ASP A 298 21.05 -2.81 14.34
C ASP A 298 21.11 -1.30 14.12
N SER A 299 21.65 -0.59 15.09
CA SER A 299 21.81 0.87 15.06
C SER A 299 20.50 1.67 15.04
N ARG A 300 19.40 1.07 15.45
CA ARG A 300 18.12 1.75 15.58
C ARG A 300 18.13 2.70 16.77
N SER A 301 17.60 3.92 16.61
CA SER A 301 17.33 4.81 17.71
C SER A 301 16.03 4.43 18.44
N ILE A 302 16.10 4.30 19.77
CA ILE A 302 14.95 4.01 20.64
C ILE A 302 14.81 5.19 21.62
N ARG A 303 13.58 5.55 21.94
CA ARG A 303 13.30 6.62 22.91
C ARG A 303 12.17 6.23 23.84
N ASN A 304 12.47 6.22 25.13
CA ASN A 304 11.50 6.08 26.22
C ASN A 304 10.56 4.87 26.07
N VAL A 305 11.13 3.70 25.84
CA VAL A 305 10.39 2.42 25.70
C VAL A 305 10.68 1.54 26.90
N ASP A 306 9.66 0.93 27.49
CA ASP A 306 9.82 -0.07 28.56
C ASP A 306 10.16 -1.44 27.92
N ILE A 307 11.43 -1.80 27.94
CA ILE A 307 11.92 -3.09 27.44
C ILE A 307 12.15 -4.13 28.55
N SER A 308 11.77 -3.82 29.79
CA SER A 308 12.05 -4.63 30.97
C SER A 308 11.39 -6.02 30.93
N LEU A 309 10.39 -6.22 30.08
CA LEU A 309 9.81 -7.55 29.84
C LEU A 309 10.84 -8.57 29.28
N PHE A 310 11.80 -8.07 28.51
CA PHE A 310 12.77 -8.91 27.80
C PHE A 310 14.21 -8.64 28.16
N ILE A 311 14.52 -7.43 28.65
CA ILE A 311 15.90 -7.01 28.89
C ILE A 311 16.02 -6.44 30.30
N HIS A 312 16.95 -7.02 31.08
CA HIS A 312 17.25 -6.64 32.44
C HIS A 312 18.74 -6.30 32.55
N ASP A 313 19.11 -5.57 33.57
CA ASP A 313 20.50 -5.34 34.02
C ASP A 313 21.52 -5.07 32.89
N LEU A 314 21.18 -4.16 32.00
CA LEU A 314 22.07 -3.77 30.90
C LEU A 314 23.44 -3.29 31.42
N PRO A 315 24.55 -3.59 30.71
CA PRO A 315 25.84 -3.02 30.99
C PRO A 315 25.74 -1.49 31.05
N GLY A 316 26.24 -0.89 32.15
CA GLY A 316 26.13 0.56 32.39
C GLY A 316 24.91 1.00 33.17
N LYS A 317 24.10 0.07 33.69
CA LYS A 317 22.90 0.33 34.52
C LYS A 317 21.88 1.25 33.89
N SER A 318 21.71 1.16 32.56
CA SER A 318 20.65 1.88 31.85
C SER A 318 19.28 1.42 32.36
N ASP A 319 18.38 2.38 32.58
CA ASP A 319 17.00 2.08 32.97
C ASP A 319 16.26 1.40 31.82
N THR A 320 15.84 0.16 32.01
CA THR A 320 15.09 -0.63 31.01
C THR A 320 13.59 -0.35 31.02
N THR A 321 13.07 0.31 32.06
CA THR A 321 11.66 0.71 32.14
C THR A 321 11.37 2.00 31.35
N SER A 322 12.42 2.76 31.03
CA SER A 322 12.35 4.00 30.24
C SER A 322 13.57 4.09 29.32
N PHE A 323 13.78 3.06 28.55
CA PHE A 323 15.00 2.87 27.77
C PHE A 323 15.10 3.83 26.58
N SER A 324 16.28 4.44 26.45
CA SER A 324 16.61 5.32 25.34
C SER A 324 18.05 5.09 24.88
N THR A 325 18.26 4.95 23.59
CA THR A 325 19.59 4.85 22.95
C THR A 325 19.53 5.41 21.53
N ALA A 326 20.66 5.92 21.05
CA ALA A 326 20.80 6.30 19.65
C ALA A 326 21.25 5.12 18.74
N ASP A 327 21.73 4.02 19.37
CA ASP A 327 22.39 2.91 18.70
C ASP A 327 22.06 1.60 19.41
N ALA A 328 20.88 1.03 19.09
CA ALA A 328 20.42 -0.22 19.69
C ALA A 328 21.05 -1.43 19.00
N SER A 329 21.41 -2.46 19.78
CA SER A 329 21.72 -3.78 19.23
C SER A 329 20.47 -4.45 18.66
N GLY A 330 20.67 -5.48 17.82
CA GLY A 330 19.55 -6.22 17.22
C GLY A 330 18.56 -6.76 18.24
N SER A 331 19.02 -7.35 19.35
CA SER A 331 18.14 -7.87 20.41
C SER A 331 17.37 -6.77 21.11
N THR A 332 18.03 -5.65 21.41
CA THR A 332 17.40 -4.51 22.09
C THR A 332 16.37 -3.84 21.18
N SER A 333 16.69 -3.69 19.88
CA SER A 333 15.75 -3.15 18.90
C SER A 333 14.53 -4.02 18.71
N GLN A 334 14.71 -5.35 18.71
CA GLN A 334 13.59 -6.30 18.57
C GLN A 334 12.71 -6.31 19.81
N ALA A 335 13.28 -6.24 21.02
CA ALA A 335 12.52 -6.07 22.25
C ALA A 335 11.66 -4.81 22.22
N ALA A 336 12.25 -3.68 21.82
CA ALA A 336 11.52 -2.42 21.67
C ALA A 336 10.41 -2.52 20.60
N ASN A 337 10.66 -3.18 19.46
CA ASN A 337 9.65 -3.39 18.42
C ASN A 337 8.42 -4.17 18.92
N VAL A 338 8.61 -5.16 19.80
CA VAL A 338 7.48 -5.88 20.41
C VAL A 338 6.63 -4.93 21.26
N ILE A 339 7.26 -4.17 22.14
CA ILE A 339 6.55 -3.26 23.05
C ILE A 339 5.86 -2.15 22.30
N GLU A 340 6.56 -1.47 21.38
CA GLU A 340 5.99 -0.43 20.53
C GLU A 340 4.83 -0.94 19.68
N GLY A 341 4.93 -2.18 19.17
CA GLY A 341 3.84 -2.83 18.46
C GLY A 341 2.61 -3.03 19.34
N ILE A 342 2.80 -3.50 20.59
CA ILE A 342 1.71 -3.65 21.56
C ILE A 342 1.08 -2.28 21.88
N GLU A 343 1.88 -1.27 22.13
CA GLU A 343 1.42 0.09 22.41
C GLU A 343 0.66 0.70 21.22
N ALA A 344 1.08 0.39 20.00
CA ALA A 344 0.40 0.80 18.76
C ALA A 344 -0.91 0.02 18.49
N GLY A 345 -1.23 -0.98 19.29
CA GLY A 345 -2.44 -1.81 19.13
C GLY A 345 -2.31 -2.94 18.11
N THR A 346 -1.09 -3.37 17.79
CA THR A 346 -0.85 -4.56 16.96
C THR A 346 -1.41 -5.80 17.65
N SER A 347 -2.34 -6.49 17.00
CA SER A 347 -2.95 -7.73 17.52
C SER A 347 -2.33 -9.01 16.95
N LEU A 348 -1.54 -8.89 15.90
CA LEU A 348 -0.85 -10.00 15.24
C LEU A 348 0.59 -9.63 14.93
N PHE A 349 1.54 -10.38 15.47
CA PHE A 349 2.95 -10.26 15.12
C PHE A 349 3.36 -11.32 14.11
N LEU A 350 3.96 -10.89 13.02
CA LEU A 350 4.59 -11.74 12.01
C LEU A 350 6.11 -11.72 12.24
N ILE A 351 6.66 -12.90 12.56
CA ILE A 351 8.07 -13.03 12.94
C ILE A 351 8.76 -13.99 11.97
N ASP A 352 9.89 -13.58 11.43
CA ASP A 352 10.71 -14.35 10.50
C ASP A 352 12.08 -14.61 11.14
N GLU A 353 12.51 -15.87 11.14
CA GLU A 353 13.79 -16.30 11.67
C GLU A 353 14.96 -15.51 11.08
N ASP A 354 14.96 -15.37 9.75
CA ASP A 354 16.05 -14.71 9.00
C ASP A 354 16.22 -13.22 9.34
N THR A 355 15.20 -12.59 9.89
CA THR A 355 15.19 -11.14 10.23
C THR A 355 15.14 -10.88 11.73
N SER A 356 15.30 -11.91 12.54
CA SER A 356 15.25 -11.84 13.99
C SER A 356 16.63 -12.01 14.62
N ALA A 357 16.86 -11.37 15.77
CA ALA A 357 18.06 -11.63 16.58
C ALA A 357 17.94 -13.00 17.25
N THR A 358 18.83 -13.92 16.93
CA THR A 358 18.77 -15.31 17.38
C THR A 358 18.75 -15.41 18.91
N ASN A 359 19.61 -14.68 19.61
CA ASN A 359 19.72 -14.66 21.07
C ASN A 359 18.51 -14.04 21.76
N PHE A 360 17.76 -13.15 21.08
CA PHE A 360 16.48 -12.66 21.55
C PHE A 360 15.37 -13.68 21.38
N MET A 361 15.37 -14.43 20.27
CA MET A 361 14.29 -15.37 19.97
C MET A 361 14.36 -16.64 20.82
N VAL A 362 15.51 -17.29 20.83
CA VAL A 362 15.72 -18.60 21.45
C VAL A 362 17.10 -18.64 22.09
N ARG A 363 17.17 -19.29 23.25
CA ARG A 363 18.41 -19.66 23.88
C ARG A 363 18.41 -21.16 24.09
N ASP A 364 19.34 -21.87 23.49
CA ASP A 364 19.41 -23.31 23.61
C ASP A 364 19.92 -23.78 25.01
N GLU A 365 19.68 -25.05 25.35
CA GLU A 365 20.07 -25.59 26.64
C GLU A 365 21.58 -25.55 26.90
N LEU A 366 22.40 -25.63 25.85
CA LEU A 366 23.85 -25.55 25.97
C LEU A 366 24.29 -24.13 26.36
N MET A 367 23.74 -23.13 25.72
CA MET A 367 23.98 -21.72 26.06
C MET A 367 23.53 -21.39 27.49
N GLN A 368 22.38 -21.93 27.92
CA GLN A 368 21.89 -21.78 29.31
C GLN A 368 22.82 -22.42 30.37
N ARG A 369 23.54 -23.48 30.00
CA ARG A 369 24.52 -24.12 30.90
C ARG A 369 25.86 -23.36 30.95
N VAL A 370 26.20 -22.61 29.90
CA VAL A 370 27.48 -21.89 29.84
C VAL A 370 27.39 -20.53 30.52
N ILE A 371 26.27 -19.84 30.39
CA ILE A 371 26.02 -18.53 31.02
C ILE A 371 24.82 -18.68 31.95
N ALA A 372 25.00 -18.41 33.22
CA ALA A 372 23.91 -18.46 34.19
C ALA A 372 22.83 -17.40 33.88
N ASP A 373 21.57 -17.73 34.15
CA ASP A 373 20.44 -16.80 33.90
C ASP A 373 20.58 -15.47 34.66
N SER A 374 21.29 -15.47 35.80
CA SER A 374 21.59 -14.26 36.58
C SER A 374 22.60 -13.31 35.93
N GLU A 375 23.36 -13.77 34.93
CA GLU A 375 24.38 -13.00 34.22
C GLU A 375 23.94 -12.62 32.81
N GLU A 376 22.80 -13.13 32.35
CA GLU A 376 22.27 -12.88 31.01
C GLU A 376 21.21 -11.78 31.07
N PRO A 377 21.46 -10.61 30.47
CA PRO A 377 20.49 -9.50 30.50
C PRO A 377 19.26 -9.74 29.61
N ILE A 378 19.30 -10.75 28.71
CA ILE A 378 18.22 -11.01 27.75
C ILE A 378 17.41 -12.22 28.20
N THR A 379 16.12 -12.01 28.45
CA THR A 379 15.13 -13.07 28.56
C THR A 379 14.63 -13.43 27.16
N PRO A 380 14.84 -14.65 26.66
CA PRO A 380 14.44 -15.04 25.32
C PRO A 380 12.93 -14.89 25.09
N PHE A 381 12.56 -14.47 23.90
CA PHE A 381 11.15 -14.29 23.51
C PHE A 381 10.32 -15.56 23.74
N ILE A 382 10.88 -16.74 23.44
CA ILE A 382 10.19 -18.03 23.63
C ILE A 382 9.75 -18.25 25.08
N SER A 383 10.51 -17.77 26.06
CA SER A 383 10.19 -17.86 27.47
C SER A 383 9.06 -16.92 27.89
N ARG A 384 8.84 -15.87 27.13
CA ARG A 384 7.86 -14.81 27.38
C ARG A 384 6.73 -14.75 26.36
N VAL A 385 6.71 -15.65 25.37
CA VAL A 385 5.74 -15.59 24.26
C VAL A 385 4.28 -15.55 24.71
N ARG A 386 3.98 -16.11 25.89
CA ARG A 386 2.63 -16.08 26.48
C ARG A 386 2.26 -14.73 27.07
N ASP A 387 3.23 -13.93 27.49
CA ASP A 387 2.99 -12.63 28.11
C ASP A 387 2.46 -11.61 27.08
N PRO A 388 3.08 -11.41 25.89
CA PRO A 388 2.50 -10.60 24.83
C PRO A 388 1.13 -11.09 24.36
N VAL A 389 0.95 -12.42 24.22
CA VAL A 389 -0.35 -13.01 23.83
C VAL A 389 -1.42 -12.71 24.88
N SER A 390 -1.12 -12.88 26.15
CA SER A 390 -2.03 -12.55 27.25
C SER A 390 -2.32 -11.04 27.30
N TYR A 391 -1.30 -10.20 27.09
CA TYR A 391 -1.43 -8.75 27.12
C TYR A 391 -2.29 -8.23 25.95
N THR A 392 -2.14 -8.76 24.75
CA THR A 392 -2.99 -8.41 23.62
C THR A 392 -4.43 -8.87 23.83
N HIS A 393 -4.65 -10.04 24.40
CA HIS A 393 -5.98 -10.50 24.75
C HIS A 393 -6.61 -9.68 25.89
N LEU A 394 -5.85 -9.36 26.94
CA LEU A 394 -6.34 -8.54 28.07
C LEU A 394 -6.69 -7.13 27.62
N ARG A 395 -5.90 -6.48 26.78
CA ARG A 395 -6.24 -5.17 26.21
C ARG A 395 -7.47 -5.22 25.31
N ALA A 396 -7.64 -6.28 24.53
CA ALA A 396 -8.85 -6.44 23.73
C ALA A 396 -10.10 -6.57 24.63
N HIS A 397 -10.00 -7.25 25.77
CA HIS A 397 -11.07 -7.37 26.76
C HIS A 397 -11.29 -6.06 27.54
N GLU A 398 -10.25 -5.39 27.97
CA GLU A 398 -10.35 -4.11 28.67
C GLU A 398 -10.89 -3.01 27.76
N THR A 399 -10.47 -2.97 26.49
CA THR A 399 -11.01 -2.00 25.52
C THR A 399 -12.48 -2.29 25.21
N ALA A 400 -12.89 -3.55 25.17
CA ALA A 400 -14.30 -3.93 25.03
C ALA A 400 -15.14 -3.67 26.29
N ALA A 401 -14.51 -3.65 27.47
CA ALA A 401 -15.19 -3.36 28.73
C ALA A 401 -15.25 -1.86 29.05
N ASN A 402 -14.37 -1.04 28.47
CA ASN A 402 -14.27 0.41 28.67
C ASN A 402 -14.81 1.25 27.51
N LEU A 403 -15.35 0.63 26.49
CA LEU A 403 -16.10 1.24 25.40
C LEU A 403 -17.58 0.83 25.48
#